data_adac6783ac038e77b29aface98d55c34
#
_entry.id   adac6783ac038e77b29aface98d55c34
#
_cell.length_a   1.000
_cell.length_b   1.000
_cell.length_c   1.000
_cell.angle_alpha   90.00
_cell.angle_beta   90.00
_cell.angle_gamma   90.00
#
_symmetry.space_group_name_H-M   'P 1'
#
loop_
_entity.id
_entity.type
_entity.pdbx_description
1 polymer ?
#
loop_
_entity_poly.entity_id
_entity_poly.type
_entity_poly.pdbx_seq_one_letter_code
_entity_poly.pdbx_strand_id
1 'polypeptide(L)'
;MSNALHPGIILILVGLIAAIVPKALRRVVLAIGPFAALAAALSMPMGTDLSMEFFGTGYILDYFHVDGLSYVFCMIFALMACIGGIYACHNESRIEAFSSMAYAGCALGVTLAKDWMTFIAFWEGLAVTSLFLIWCHHTPASRRAGYRYLMVHMLGGNLLLYGIFLEVGAGNGLVMNLSAGAHNLPFWAILIGIAVNAAIPPVNAWLVDAYPEGTITGSVFLSSFTTKVAVYALIRIFAGTDF
;
A
#
# COMPACT_ATOMS: atom_id res chain seq x y z
N MET A 1 10.79 -25.14 2.69
CA MET A 1 10.03 -24.04 2.05
C MET A 1 8.92 -23.68 3.01
N SER A 2 8.98 -22.53 3.66
CA SER A 2 7.89 -22.07 4.53
C SER A 2 6.70 -21.70 3.63
N ASN A 3 5.56 -22.37 3.80
CA ASN A 3 4.30 -22.04 3.11
C ASN A 3 3.69 -20.76 3.72
N ALA A 4 4.47 -19.68 3.83
CA ALA A 4 3.97 -18.41 4.32
C ALA A 4 3.09 -17.78 3.24
N LEU A 5 1.80 -17.69 3.51
CA LEU A 5 0.85 -17.02 2.62
C LEU A 5 0.98 -15.50 2.79
N HIS A 6 1.17 -14.79 1.71
CA HIS A 6 1.31 -13.34 1.73
C HIS A 6 -0.03 -12.66 2.08
N PRO A 7 -0.17 -12.03 3.27
CA PRO A 7 -1.45 -11.51 3.75
C PRO A 7 -2.03 -10.41 2.84
N GLY A 8 -1.19 -9.63 2.16
CA GLY A 8 -1.62 -8.63 1.19
C GLY A 8 -2.31 -9.26 -0.03
N ILE A 9 -1.76 -10.37 -0.54
CA ILE A 9 -2.39 -11.11 -1.66
C ILE A 9 -3.72 -11.71 -1.22
N ILE A 10 -3.83 -12.21 0.01
CA ILE A 10 -5.10 -12.72 0.55
C ILE A 10 -6.17 -11.62 0.51
N LEU A 11 -5.86 -10.39 0.94
CA LEU A 11 -6.83 -9.28 0.90
C LEU A 11 -7.22 -8.90 -0.54
N ILE A 12 -6.29 -8.88 -1.47
CA ILE A 12 -6.60 -8.62 -2.88
C ILE A 12 -7.55 -9.69 -3.42
N LEU A 13 -7.31 -10.96 -3.09
CA LEU A 13 -8.20 -12.07 -3.48
C LEU A 13 -9.58 -11.95 -2.81
N VAL A 14 -9.64 -11.58 -1.53
CA VAL A 14 -10.91 -11.29 -0.83
C VAL A 14 -11.68 -10.19 -1.57
N GLY A 15 -11.01 -9.12 -1.99
CA GLY A 15 -11.59 -8.05 -2.78
C GLY A 15 -12.13 -8.54 -4.13
N LEU A 16 -11.38 -9.37 -4.85
CA LEU A 16 -11.81 -9.97 -6.12
C LEU A 16 -13.04 -10.85 -5.94
N ILE A 17 -13.04 -11.71 -4.92
CA ILE A 17 -14.19 -12.55 -4.59
C ILE A 17 -15.39 -11.67 -4.26
N ALA A 18 -15.22 -10.63 -3.42
CA ALA A 18 -16.29 -9.71 -3.06
C ALA A 18 -16.89 -8.97 -4.27
N ALA A 19 -16.10 -8.68 -5.29
CA ALA A 19 -16.58 -8.04 -6.52
C ALA A 19 -17.44 -8.96 -7.40
N ILE A 20 -17.18 -10.28 -7.37
CA ILE A 20 -17.82 -11.26 -8.25
C ILE A 20 -19.12 -11.79 -7.63
N VAL A 21 -19.10 -12.08 -6.32
CA VAL A 21 -20.22 -12.75 -5.63
C VAL A 21 -21.48 -11.88 -5.51
N PRO A 22 -22.66 -12.49 -5.34
CA PRO A 22 -23.91 -11.78 -5.06
C PRO A 22 -23.85 -10.94 -3.77
N LYS A 23 -24.69 -9.90 -3.68
CA LYS A 23 -24.70 -8.92 -2.56
C LYS A 23 -24.74 -9.58 -1.17
N ALA A 24 -25.57 -10.61 -0.97
CA ALA A 24 -25.67 -11.28 0.34
C ALA A 24 -24.35 -11.95 0.75
N LEU A 25 -23.69 -12.64 -0.19
CA LEU A 25 -22.41 -13.30 0.07
C LEU A 25 -21.26 -12.30 0.19
N ARG A 26 -21.31 -11.17 -0.56
CA ARG A 26 -20.33 -10.08 -0.46
C ARG A 26 -20.21 -9.54 0.96
N ARG A 27 -21.34 -9.36 1.66
CA ARG A 27 -21.36 -8.93 3.06
C ARG A 27 -20.55 -9.85 3.96
N VAL A 28 -20.73 -11.15 3.78
CA VAL A 28 -20.01 -12.19 4.54
C VAL A 28 -18.53 -12.18 4.18
N VAL A 29 -18.19 -12.09 2.89
CA VAL A 29 -16.82 -12.06 2.39
C VAL A 29 -16.07 -10.83 2.93
N LEU A 30 -16.70 -9.65 2.94
CA LEU A 30 -16.08 -8.42 3.47
C LEU A 30 -15.92 -8.48 5.00
N ALA A 31 -16.91 -9.05 5.72
CA ALA A 31 -16.85 -9.12 7.18
C ALA A 31 -15.85 -10.17 7.70
N ILE A 32 -15.73 -11.32 7.02
CA ILE A 32 -14.95 -12.47 7.51
C ILE A 32 -13.64 -12.63 6.75
N GLY A 33 -13.61 -12.31 5.44
CA GLY A 33 -12.44 -12.54 4.59
C GLY A 33 -11.14 -11.91 5.11
N PRO A 34 -11.13 -10.67 5.62
CA PRO A 34 -9.90 -10.05 6.13
C PRO A 34 -9.28 -10.79 7.33
N PHE A 35 -10.08 -11.55 8.09
CA PHE A 35 -9.53 -12.37 9.18
C PHE A 35 -8.59 -13.46 8.70
N ALA A 36 -8.73 -13.93 7.45
CA ALA A 36 -7.77 -14.85 6.85
C ALA A 36 -6.40 -14.20 6.68
N ALA A 37 -6.36 -12.92 6.27
CA ALA A 37 -5.11 -12.15 6.16
C ALA A 37 -4.51 -11.86 7.55
N LEU A 38 -5.34 -11.56 8.55
CA LEU A 38 -4.89 -11.39 9.93
C LEU A 38 -4.32 -12.70 10.50
N ALA A 39 -4.97 -13.84 10.27
CA ALA A 39 -4.46 -15.14 10.69
C ALA A 39 -3.13 -15.48 10.01
N ALA A 40 -2.99 -15.18 8.71
CA ALA A 40 -1.74 -15.32 8.00
C ALA A 40 -0.64 -14.43 8.61
N ALA A 41 -0.96 -13.15 8.90
CA ALA A 41 -0.03 -12.21 9.54
C ALA A 41 0.43 -12.71 10.93
N LEU A 42 -0.49 -13.22 11.75
CA LEU A 42 -0.18 -13.78 13.07
C LEU A 42 0.70 -15.02 13.01
N SER A 43 0.59 -15.80 11.94
CA SER A 43 1.34 -17.04 11.76
C SER A 43 2.73 -16.87 11.12
N MET A 44 3.09 -15.65 10.72
CA MET A 44 4.38 -15.39 10.07
C MET A 44 5.54 -15.50 11.06
N PRO A 45 6.53 -16.40 10.82
CA PRO A 45 7.75 -16.43 11.63
C PRO A 45 8.62 -15.20 11.36
N MET A 46 9.22 -14.66 12.41
CA MET A 46 10.23 -13.62 12.27
C MET A 46 11.43 -14.12 11.46
N GLY A 47 12.00 -13.27 10.61
CA GLY A 47 13.12 -13.63 9.76
C GLY A 47 12.73 -14.44 8.52
N THR A 48 11.45 -14.54 8.20
CA THR A 48 11.01 -15.18 6.94
C THR A 48 11.35 -14.29 5.76
N ASP A 49 12.13 -14.82 4.82
CA ASP A 49 12.42 -14.24 3.52
C ASP A 49 11.90 -15.15 2.42
N LEU A 50 11.13 -14.60 1.49
CA LEU A 50 10.71 -15.29 0.27
C LEU A 50 11.13 -14.46 -0.93
N SER A 51 11.82 -15.11 -1.85
CA SER A 51 12.28 -14.52 -3.10
C SER A 51 11.82 -15.35 -4.29
N MET A 52 11.66 -14.69 -5.44
CA MET A 52 11.35 -15.33 -6.71
C MET A 52 12.13 -14.68 -7.84
N GLU A 53 12.47 -15.47 -8.84
CA GLU A 53 13.07 -14.92 -10.04
C GLU A 53 12.00 -14.25 -10.90
N PHE A 54 12.27 -13.03 -11.37
CA PHE A 54 11.35 -12.26 -12.19
C PHE A 54 11.38 -12.76 -13.66
N PHE A 55 10.41 -13.60 -14.02
CA PHE A 55 10.15 -14.07 -15.38
C PHE A 55 11.40 -14.55 -16.18
N GLY A 56 12.37 -15.19 -15.54
CA GLY A 56 13.57 -15.69 -16.22
C GLY A 56 14.56 -14.60 -16.65
N THR A 57 14.45 -13.39 -16.08
CA THR A 57 15.34 -12.26 -16.39
C THR A 57 16.66 -12.28 -15.62
N GLY A 58 16.81 -13.22 -14.67
CA GLY A 58 17.93 -13.28 -13.73
C GLY A 58 17.82 -12.31 -12.55
N TYR A 59 16.81 -11.43 -12.52
CA TYR A 59 16.54 -10.56 -11.35
C TYR A 59 15.78 -11.34 -10.29
N ILE A 60 16.28 -11.28 -9.05
CA ILE A 60 15.62 -11.87 -7.88
C ILE A 60 14.83 -10.78 -7.17
N LEU A 61 13.53 -11.01 -7.03
CA LEU A 61 12.63 -10.16 -6.24
C LEU A 61 12.47 -10.76 -4.84
N ASP A 62 12.84 -9.98 -3.82
CA ASP A 62 12.63 -10.30 -2.41
C ASP A 62 11.27 -9.73 -1.98
N TYR A 63 10.20 -10.37 -2.44
CA TYR A 63 8.84 -9.86 -2.34
C TYR A 63 8.22 -10.00 -0.95
N PHE A 64 8.85 -10.72 -0.04
CA PHE A 64 8.32 -11.00 1.30
C PHE A 64 9.43 -11.04 2.33
N HIS A 65 9.39 -10.11 3.27
CA HIS A 65 10.35 -10.01 4.36
C HIS A 65 9.65 -9.68 5.68
N VAL A 66 9.92 -10.47 6.72
CA VAL A 66 9.34 -10.31 8.05
C VAL A 66 10.41 -9.98 9.07
N ASP A 67 10.48 -8.73 9.49
CA ASP A 67 11.27 -8.26 10.62
C ASP A 67 10.39 -7.55 11.68
N GLY A 68 10.98 -7.04 12.74
CA GLY A 68 10.23 -6.40 13.82
C GLY A 68 9.39 -5.22 13.37
N LEU A 69 9.89 -4.39 12.43
CA LEU A 69 9.17 -3.23 11.91
C LEU A 69 8.02 -3.66 10.99
N SER A 70 8.32 -4.51 10.01
CA SER A 70 7.29 -5.00 9.07
C SER A 70 6.20 -5.80 9.77
N TYR A 71 6.55 -6.60 10.79
CA TYR A 71 5.59 -7.36 11.57
C TYR A 71 4.59 -6.46 12.29
N VAL A 72 5.06 -5.44 13.02
CA VAL A 72 4.17 -4.52 13.76
C VAL A 72 3.22 -3.79 12.82
N PHE A 73 3.73 -3.22 11.72
CA PHE A 73 2.89 -2.52 10.75
C PHE A 73 1.93 -3.47 10.03
N CYS A 74 2.39 -4.67 9.68
CA CYS A 74 1.54 -5.70 9.07
C CYS A 74 0.38 -6.07 9.99
N MET A 75 0.61 -6.26 11.30
CA MET A 75 -0.42 -6.54 12.28
C MET A 75 -1.44 -5.41 12.39
N ILE A 76 -0.98 -4.15 12.47
CA ILE A 76 -1.85 -2.98 12.53
C ILE A 76 -2.71 -2.90 11.26
N PHE A 77 -2.13 -3.05 10.08
CA PHE A 77 -2.85 -2.96 8.82
C PHE A 77 -3.82 -4.13 8.62
N ALA A 78 -3.45 -5.35 9.00
CA ALA A 78 -4.35 -6.50 8.95
C ALA A 78 -5.55 -6.32 9.90
N LEU A 79 -5.32 -5.80 11.12
CA LEU A 79 -6.39 -5.47 12.07
C LEU A 79 -7.31 -4.37 11.53
N MET A 80 -6.73 -3.31 10.95
CA MET A 80 -7.52 -2.23 10.33
C MET A 80 -8.32 -2.73 9.13
N ALA A 81 -7.81 -3.68 8.35
CA ALA A 81 -8.55 -4.33 7.27
C ALA A 81 -9.75 -5.14 7.80
N CYS A 82 -9.61 -5.83 8.94
CA CYS A 82 -10.72 -6.54 9.59
C CYS A 82 -11.81 -5.56 10.07
N ILE A 83 -11.43 -4.51 10.78
CA ILE A 83 -12.37 -3.49 11.27
C ILE A 83 -13.06 -2.79 10.10
N GLY A 84 -12.28 -2.37 9.09
CA GLY A 84 -12.79 -1.74 7.88
C GLY A 84 -13.70 -2.68 7.08
N GLY A 85 -13.38 -3.97 7.00
CA GLY A 85 -14.19 -4.99 6.33
C GLY A 85 -15.55 -5.19 6.99
N ILE A 86 -15.59 -5.27 8.32
CA ILE A 86 -16.85 -5.30 9.09
C ILE A 86 -17.66 -4.03 8.83
N TYR A 87 -17.01 -2.86 8.85
CA TYR A 87 -17.67 -1.58 8.57
C TYR A 87 -18.20 -1.52 7.13
N ALA A 88 -17.45 -2.06 6.17
CA ALA A 88 -17.79 -2.09 4.75
C ALA A 88 -18.84 -3.16 4.36
N CYS A 89 -19.24 -4.06 5.26
CA CYS A 89 -20.16 -5.16 4.93
C CYS A 89 -21.54 -4.68 4.43
N HIS A 90 -21.94 -3.45 4.72
CA HIS A 90 -23.18 -2.83 4.25
C HIS A 90 -23.08 -2.25 2.83
N ASN A 91 -21.85 -2.16 2.29
CA ASN A 91 -21.61 -1.54 0.99
C ASN A 91 -22.19 -2.37 -0.16
N GLU A 92 -22.87 -1.66 -1.08
CA GLU A 92 -23.51 -2.28 -2.23
C GLU A 92 -22.64 -2.26 -3.49
N SER A 93 -21.66 -1.37 -3.54
CA SER A 93 -20.77 -1.21 -4.70
C SER A 93 -19.76 -2.35 -4.80
N ARG A 94 -19.69 -2.97 -5.98
CA ARG A 94 -18.68 -4.01 -6.28
C ARG A 94 -17.28 -3.41 -6.39
N ILE A 95 -17.20 -2.23 -7.00
CA ILE A 95 -15.94 -1.52 -7.22
C ILE A 95 -15.37 -1.10 -5.88
N GLU A 96 -16.18 -0.54 -4.99
CA GLU A 96 -15.74 -0.12 -3.67
C GLU A 96 -15.34 -1.30 -2.80
N ALA A 97 -16.07 -2.42 -2.85
CA ALA A 97 -15.73 -3.65 -2.15
C ALA A 97 -14.37 -4.22 -2.60
N PHE A 98 -14.12 -4.25 -3.90
CA PHE A 98 -12.81 -4.62 -4.45
C PHE A 98 -11.73 -3.63 -3.99
N SER A 99 -11.96 -2.35 -4.23
CA SER A 99 -10.95 -1.31 -4.01
C SER A 99 -10.54 -1.19 -2.55
N SER A 100 -11.47 -1.33 -1.61
CA SER A 100 -11.16 -1.28 -0.18
C SER A 100 -10.24 -2.41 0.25
N MET A 101 -10.53 -3.64 -0.18
CA MET A 101 -9.70 -4.80 0.16
C MET A 101 -8.36 -4.81 -0.59
N ALA A 102 -8.37 -4.46 -1.87
CA ALA A 102 -7.15 -4.37 -2.68
C ALA A 102 -6.22 -3.26 -2.15
N TYR A 103 -6.78 -2.14 -1.72
CA TYR A 103 -6.04 -1.04 -1.09
C TYR A 103 -5.35 -1.48 0.20
N ALA A 104 -6.07 -2.15 1.10
CA ALA A 104 -5.48 -2.72 2.31
C ALA A 104 -4.45 -3.80 1.99
N GLY A 105 -4.70 -4.61 0.95
CA GLY A 105 -3.77 -5.63 0.46
C GLY A 105 -2.47 -5.03 -0.08
N CYS A 106 -2.56 -3.93 -0.84
CA CYS A 106 -1.39 -3.19 -1.31
C CYS A 106 -0.59 -2.59 -0.15
N ALA A 107 -1.26 -2.06 0.89
CA ALA A 107 -0.60 -1.57 2.09
C ALA A 107 0.24 -2.65 2.78
N LEU A 108 -0.31 -3.86 2.92
CA LEU A 108 0.43 -5.02 3.42
C LEU A 108 1.56 -5.44 2.48
N GLY A 109 1.35 -5.32 1.16
CA GLY A 109 2.37 -5.60 0.17
C GLY A 109 3.58 -4.66 0.29
N VAL A 110 3.35 -3.35 0.41
CA VAL A 110 4.41 -2.37 0.69
C VAL A 110 5.17 -2.70 1.98
N THR A 111 4.43 -3.09 3.03
CA THR A 111 5.01 -3.36 4.34
C THR A 111 5.95 -4.56 4.34
N LEU A 112 5.66 -5.57 3.51
CA LEU A 112 6.44 -6.82 3.45
C LEU A 112 7.45 -6.86 2.31
N ALA A 113 7.48 -5.86 1.44
CA ALA A 113 8.46 -5.75 0.37
C ALA A 113 9.87 -5.48 0.92
N LYS A 114 10.89 -6.14 0.36
CA LYS A 114 12.31 -5.93 0.65
C LYS A 114 13.07 -5.35 -0.55
N ASP A 115 12.49 -5.45 -1.73
CA ASP A 115 13.05 -4.92 -2.96
C ASP A 115 12.24 -3.76 -3.53
N TRP A 116 12.93 -2.89 -4.29
CA TRP A 116 12.34 -1.69 -4.88
C TRP A 116 11.21 -1.98 -5.87
N MET A 117 11.29 -3.08 -6.63
CA MET A 117 10.29 -3.39 -7.65
C MET A 117 8.97 -3.83 -7.02
N THR A 118 9.04 -4.72 -6.03
CA THR A 118 7.86 -5.14 -5.26
C THR A 118 7.26 -3.94 -4.50
N PHE A 119 8.12 -3.13 -3.87
CA PHE A 119 7.69 -1.95 -3.14
C PHE A 119 6.90 -0.99 -4.05
N ILE A 120 7.46 -0.58 -5.21
CA ILE A 120 6.80 0.38 -6.10
C ILE A 120 5.53 -0.21 -6.73
N ALA A 121 5.50 -1.51 -7.05
CA ALA A 121 4.32 -2.14 -7.60
C ALA A 121 3.12 -2.07 -6.64
N PHE A 122 3.32 -2.38 -5.36
CA PHE A 122 2.27 -2.26 -4.35
C PHE A 122 1.97 -0.79 -3.99
N TRP A 123 2.96 0.09 -4.05
CA TRP A 123 2.78 1.52 -3.82
C TRP A 123 1.87 2.17 -4.88
N GLU A 124 2.09 1.89 -6.16
CA GLU A 124 1.22 2.35 -7.25
C GLU A 124 -0.16 1.68 -7.18
N GLY A 125 -0.20 0.38 -6.85
CA GLY A 125 -1.46 -0.32 -6.60
C GLY A 125 -2.29 0.33 -5.49
N LEU A 126 -1.64 0.81 -4.44
CA LEU A 126 -2.27 1.53 -3.34
C LEU A 126 -2.86 2.87 -3.82
N ALA A 127 -2.13 3.63 -4.64
CA ALA A 127 -2.61 4.90 -5.21
C ALA A 127 -3.81 4.70 -6.14
N VAL A 128 -3.76 3.70 -7.01
CA VAL A 128 -4.85 3.40 -7.95
C VAL A 128 -6.11 2.92 -7.23
N THR A 129 -5.98 1.99 -6.28
CA THR A 129 -7.14 1.44 -5.57
C THR A 129 -7.81 2.47 -4.66
N SER A 130 -7.04 3.36 -4.03
CA SER A 130 -7.58 4.44 -3.19
C SER A 130 -8.36 5.49 -4.00
N LEU A 131 -7.99 5.75 -5.26
CA LEU A 131 -8.70 6.65 -6.14
C LEU A 131 -10.17 6.25 -6.34
N PHE A 132 -10.42 4.93 -6.50
CA PHE A 132 -11.78 4.43 -6.68
C PHE A 132 -12.63 4.62 -5.41
N LEU A 133 -12.04 4.64 -4.20
CA LEU A 133 -12.77 4.92 -2.96
C LEU A 133 -13.32 6.37 -2.93
N ILE A 134 -12.63 7.30 -3.61
CA ILE A 134 -13.10 8.67 -3.77
C ILE A 134 -14.19 8.71 -4.87
N TRP A 135 -13.94 8.10 -6.03
CA TRP A 135 -14.86 8.16 -7.17
C TRP A 135 -16.17 7.40 -6.95
N CYS A 136 -16.18 6.37 -6.10
CA CYS A 136 -17.41 5.65 -5.76
C CYS A 136 -18.47 6.50 -5.03
N HIS A 137 -18.14 7.71 -4.60
CA HIS A 137 -19.13 8.68 -4.09
C HIS A 137 -20.01 9.27 -5.20
N HIS A 138 -19.57 9.17 -6.47
CA HIS A 138 -20.33 9.56 -7.66
C HIS A 138 -20.80 11.02 -7.75
N THR A 139 -20.26 11.95 -6.96
CA THR A 139 -20.56 13.38 -7.03
C THR A 139 -19.63 14.11 -8.00
N PRO A 140 -20.03 15.26 -8.56
CA PRO A 140 -19.12 16.11 -9.33
C PRO A 140 -17.92 16.61 -8.51
N ALA A 141 -18.11 16.79 -7.21
CA ALA A 141 -17.05 17.18 -6.27
C ALA A 141 -16.05 16.03 -6.08
N SER A 142 -16.52 14.81 -5.81
CA SER A 142 -15.64 13.64 -5.65
C SER A 142 -14.83 13.33 -6.93
N ARG A 143 -15.42 13.55 -8.11
CA ARG A 143 -14.65 13.39 -9.36
C ARG A 143 -13.50 14.39 -9.47
N ARG A 144 -13.74 15.67 -9.16
CA ARG A 144 -12.70 16.71 -9.19
C ARG A 144 -11.62 16.47 -8.13
N ALA A 145 -12.03 16.11 -6.90
CA ALA A 145 -11.11 15.77 -5.82
C ALA A 145 -10.26 14.56 -6.19
N GLY A 146 -10.86 13.50 -6.75
CA GLY A 146 -10.14 12.32 -7.22
C GLY A 146 -9.12 12.63 -8.33
N TYR A 147 -9.41 13.52 -9.27
CA TYR A 147 -8.41 13.94 -10.27
C TYR A 147 -7.25 14.69 -9.63
N ARG A 148 -7.50 15.61 -8.68
CA ARG A 148 -6.42 16.31 -7.96
C ARG A 148 -5.59 15.32 -7.12
N TYR A 149 -6.27 14.40 -6.43
CA TYR A 149 -5.65 13.31 -5.69
C TYR A 149 -4.72 12.49 -6.60
N LEU A 150 -5.22 12.05 -7.76
CA LEU A 150 -4.44 11.27 -8.73
C LEU A 150 -3.21 12.05 -9.20
N MET A 151 -3.35 13.32 -9.56
CA MET A 151 -2.24 14.14 -10.03
C MET A 151 -1.13 14.26 -8.98
N VAL A 152 -1.49 14.48 -7.72
CA VAL A 152 -0.52 14.61 -6.63
C VAL A 152 0.16 13.28 -6.35
N HIS A 153 -0.60 12.16 -6.31
CA HIS A 153 -0.03 10.83 -6.07
C HIS A 153 0.83 10.36 -7.24
N MET A 154 0.44 10.65 -8.48
CA MET A 154 1.28 10.38 -9.65
C MET A 154 2.58 11.20 -9.62
N LEU A 155 2.54 12.47 -9.21
CA LEU A 155 3.76 13.26 -9.03
C LEU A 155 4.67 12.63 -7.96
N GLY A 156 4.12 12.30 -6.79
CA GLY A 156 4.89 11.66 -5.71
C GLY A 156 5.44 10.29 -6.12
N GLY A 157 4.61 9.45 -6.74
CA GLY A 157 5.00 8.13 -7.22
C GLY A 157 6.08 8.19 -8.31
N ASN A 158 5.95 9.12 -9.27
CA ASN A 158 6.98 9.30 -10.31
C ASN A 158 8.31 9.82 -9.73
N LEU A 159 8.28 10.72 -8.74
CA LEU A 159 9.51 11.16 -8.05
C LEU A 159 10.16 9.99 -7.31
N LEU A 160 9.37 9.19 -6.61
CA LEU A 160 9.85 7.99 -5.93
C LEU A 160 10.46 7.00 -6.92
N LEU A 161 9.74 6.69 -8.00
CA LEU A 161 10.22 5.79 -9.06
C LEU A 161 11.51 6.32 -9.72
N TYR A 162 11.59 7.62 -9.97
CA TYR A 162 12.79 8.24 -10.52
C TYR A 162 14.00 8.08 -9.59
N GLY A 163 13.82 8.32 -8.29
CA GLY A 163 14.85 8.10 -7.30
C GLY A 163 15.32 6.65 -7.22
N ILE A 164 14.37 5.69 -7.22
CA ILE A 164 14.65 4.25 -7.27
C ILE A 164 15.43 3.89 -8.53
N PHE A 165 15.03 4.42 -9.68
CA PHE A 165 15.72 4.15 -10.95
C PHE A 165 17.18 4.63 -10.94
N LEU A 166 17.44 5.79 -10.33
CA LEU A 166 18.80 6.31 -10.17
C LEU A 166 19.64 5.44 -9.21
N GLU A 167 19.05 4.96 -8.09
CA GLU A 167 19.74 4.06 -7.14
C GLU A 167 20.13 2.74 -7.81
N VAL A 168 19.17 2.09 -8.47
CA VAL A 168 19.42 0.83 -9.19
C VAL A 168 20.40 1.03 -10.33
N GLY A 169 20.28 2.13 -11.07
CA GLY A 169 21.19 2.47 -12.18
C GLY A 169 22.63 2.77 -11.72
N ALA A 170 22.81 3.21 -10.48
CA ALA A 170 24.14 3.38 -9.86
C ALA A 170 24.80 2.06 -9.42
N GLY A 171 24.10 0.93 -9.59
CA GLY A 171 24.61 -0.41 -9.24
C GLY A 171 24.33 -0.85 -7.80
N ASN A 172 23.49 -0.12 -7.05
CA ASN A 172 23.16 -0.44 -5.66
C ASN A 172 22.20 -1.66 -5.51
N GLY A 173 21.81 -2.28 -6.66
CA GLY A 173 20.94 -3.45 -6.66
C GLY A 173 19.46 -3.13 -6.43
N LEU A 174 18.64 -4.19 -6.31
CA LEU A 174 17.19 -4.05 -6.12
C LEU A 174 16.79 -3.99 -4.63
N VAL A 175 17.64 -4.38 -3.70
CA VAL A 175 17.35 -4.36 -2.26
C VAL A 175 17.18 -2.91 -1.80
N MET A 176 16.13 -2.64 -1.03
CA MET A 176 15.87 -1.31 -0.49
C MET A 176 16.92 -0.92 0.55
N ASN A 177 17.98 -0.27 0.09
CA ASN A 177 19.03 0.27 0.94
C ASN A 177 19.55 1.57 0.30
N LEU A 178 19.44 2.67 1.01
CA LEU A 178 20.06 3.92 0.59
C LEU A 178 21.50 3.96 1.11
N SER A 179 22.42 4.41 0.26
CA SER A 179 23.83 4.58 0.66
C SER A 179 23.92 5.53 1.84
N ALA A 180 24.42 5.07 2.97
CA ALA A 180 24.56 5.86 4.18
C ALA A 180 25.40 7.14 3.91
N GLY A 181 24.89 8.30 4.31
CA GLY A 181 25.59 9.57 4.24
C GLY A 181 25.57 10.30 2.90
N ALA A 182 24.93 9.77 1.88
CA ALA A 182 24.86 10.45 0.57
C ALA A 182 23.50 11.18 0.41
N HIS A 183 23.46 12.49 0.72
CA HIS A 183 22.32 13.36 0.40
C HIS A 183 22.36 13.72 -1.11
N ASN A 184 22.32 12.68 -1.95
CA ASN A 184 22.37 12.78 -3.40
C ASN A 184 20.97 12.95 -4.02
N LEU A 185 20.90 13.08 -5.34
CA LEU A 185 19.64 13.27 -6.06
C LEU A 185 18.64 12.12 -5.83
N PRO A 186 19.03 10.83 -5.88
CA PRO A 186 18.14 9.70 -5.52
C PRO A 186 17.53 9.84 -4.12
N PHE A 187 18.35 10.16 -3.12
CA PHE A 187 17.89 10.37 -1.75
C PHE A 187 16.76 11.38 -1.66
N TRP A 188 16.97 12.57 -2.25
CA TRP A 188 15.95 13.63 -2.21
C TRP A 188 14.71 13.29 -3.03
N ALA A 189 14.87 12.64 -4.18
CA ALA A 189 13.74 12.23 -5.01
C ALA A 189 12.86 11.21 -4.29
N ILE A 190 13.44 10.19 -3.64
CA ILE A 190 12.73 9.20 -2.84
C ILE A 190 12.06 9.87 -1.64
N LEU A 191 12.78 10.72 -0.90
CA LEU A 191 12.26 11.40 0.27
C LEU A 191 11.04 12.27 -0.07
N ILE A 192 11.15 13.12 -1.11
CA ILE A 192 10.06 14.00 -1.52
C ILE A 192 8.87 13.17 -2.05
N GLY A 193 9.14 12.11 -2.84
CA GLY A 193 8.10 11.22 -3.34
C GLY A 193 7.26 10.59 -2.22
N ILE A 194 7.92 10.11 -1.17
CA ILE A 194 7.23 9.55 0.00
C ILE A 194 6.55 10.66 0.83
N ALA A 195 7.19 11.82 1.00
CA ALA A 195 6.67 12.96 1.76
C ALA A 195 5.34 13.48 1.19
N VAL A 196 5.16 13.45 -0.14
CA VAL A 196 3.89 13.77 -0.79
C VAL A 196 2.77 12.85 -0.29
N ASN A 197 3.00 11.55 -0.28
CA ASN A 197 2.01 10.56 0.18
C ASN A 197 1.83 10.55 1.71
N ALA A 198 2.86 10.95 2.46
CA ALA A 198 2.77 11.17 3.90
C ALA A 198 1.97 12.43 4.27
N ALA A 199 1.60 13.26 3.28
CA ALA A 199 0.94 14.54 3.46
C ALA A 199 1.74 15.50 4.38
N ILE A 200 3.06 15.55 4.21
CA ILE A 200 3.91 16.48 4.95
C ILE A 200 3.69 17.90 4.42
N PRO A 201 3.48 18.93 5.28
CA PRO A 201 3.40 20.30 4.80
C PRO A 201 4.66 20.72 4.02
N PRO A 202 4.50 21.46 2.90
CA PRO A 202 3.30 22.11 2.38
C PRO A 202 2.45 21.28 1.40
N VAL A 203 2.79 20.00 1.17
CA VAL A 203 2.13 19.16 0.14
C VAL A 203 0.93 18.36 0.67
N ASN A 204 0.38 18.74 1.82
CA ASN A 204 -0.73 18.06 2.50
C ASN A 204 -2.14 18.45 2.01
N ALA A 205 -2.26 19.41 1.11
CA ALA A 205 -3.56 19.96 0.67
C ALA A 205 -4.48 18.90 0.05
N TRP A 206 -3.92 17.90 -0.64
CA TRP A 206 -4.67 16.82 -1.26
C TRP A 206 -5.49 15.98 -0.26
N LEU A 207 -4.98 15.81 0.96
CA LEU A 207 -5.62 15.02 2.00
C LEU A 207 -6.93 15.66 2.47
N VAL A 208 -6.88 16.98 2.74
CA VAL A 208 -8.04 17.76 3.19
C VAL A 208 -9.09 17.87 2.08
N ASP A 209 -8.66 17.86 0.82
CA ASP A 209 -9.54 17.92 -0.33
C ASP A 209 -10.18 16.57 -0.67
N ALA A 210 -9.43 15.48 -0.58
CA ALA A 210 -9.86 14.17 -1.05
C ALA A 210 -10.67 13.37 -0.03
N TYR A 211 -10.30 13.41 1.25
CA TYR A 211 -10.93 12.55 2.26
C TYR A 211 -12.41 12.86 2.51
N PRO A 212 -12.85 14.12 2.58
CA PRO A 212 -14.27 14.45 2.74
C PRO A 212 -15.12 14.05 1.53
N GLU A 213 -14.50 13.92 0.35
CA GLU A 213 -15.16 13.58 -0.90
C GLU A 213 -15.22 12.07 -1.18
N GLY A 214 -14.60 11.26 -0.35
CA GLY A 214 -14.73 9.80 -0.39
C GLY A 214 -16.11 9.34 0.07
N THR A 215 -16.44 8.08 -0.23
CA THR A 215 -17.60 7.44 0.43
C THR A 215 -17.33 7.33 1.93
N ILE A 216 -18.37 7.18 2.75
CA ILE A 216 -18.23 7.00 4.21
C ILE A 216 -17.28 5.83 4.51
N THR A 217 -17.48 4.69 3.84
CA THR A 217 -16.61 3.52 3.96
C THR A 217 -15.21 3.80 3.41
N GLY A 218 -15.14 4.42 2.22
CA GLY A 218 -13.88 4.78 1.58
C GLY A 218 -13.01 5.68 2.44
N SER A 219 -13.62 6.67 3.14
CA SER A 219 -12.89 7.58 4.03
C SER A 219 -12.28 6.86 5.24
N VAL A 220 -12.91 5.81 5.76
CA VAL A 220 -12.34 4.94 6.80
C VAL A 220 -11.06 4.27 6.30
N PHE A 221 -11.10 3.70 5.09
CA PHE A 221 -9.93 3.08 4.48
C PHE A 221 -8.84 4.11 4.13
N LEU A 222 -9.19 5.23 3.48
CA LEU A 222 -8.26 6.28 3.12
C LEU A 222 -7.49 6.82 4.34
N SER A 223 -8.19 7.03 5.45
CA SER A 223 -7.57 7.49 6.70
C SER A 223 -6.68 6.43 7.36
N SER A 224 -6.90 5.15 7.10
CA SER A 224 -6.21 4.05 7.79
C SER A 224 -4.87 3.67 7.15
N PHE A 225 -4.67 3.87 5.85
CA PHE A 225 -3.54 3.27 5.14
C PHE A 225 -2.56 4.28 4.54
N THR A 226 -2.91 5.11 3.55
CA THR A 226 -1.94 5.88 2.73
C THR A 226 -0.87 6.59 3.55
N THR A 227 -1.25 7.45 4.48
CA THR A 227 -0.29 8.23 5.28
C THR A 227 0.55 7.36 6.21
N LYS A 228 0.00 6.27 6.73
CA LYS A 228 0.70 5.34 7.63
C LYS A 228 1.68 4.45 6.87
N VAL A 229 1.32 4.02 5.68
CA VAL A 229 2.24 3.32 4.76
C VAL A 229 3.41 4.23 4.38
N ALA A 230 3.15 5.51 4.13
CA ALA A 230 4.20 6.47 3.84
C ALA A 230 5.13 6.70 5.06
N VAL A 231 4.58 6.76 6.27
CA VAL A 231 5.39 6.81 7.51
C VAL A 231 6.22 5.53 7.67
N TYR A 232 5.64 4.35 7.41
CA TYR A 232 6.39 3.11 7.38
C TYR A 232 7.56 3.18 6.40
N ALA A 233 7.32 3.65 5.18
CA ALA A 233 8.33 3.77 4.13
C ALA A 233 9.46 4.73 4.54
N LEU A 234 9.14 5.86 5.18
CA LEU A 234 10.16 6.77 5.72
C LEU A 234 11.04 6.08 6.76
N ILE A 235 10.43 5.38 7.72
CA ILE A 235 11.18 4.66 8.74
C ILE A 235 12.03 3.54 8.09
N ARG A 236 11.45 2.77 7.15
CA ARG A 236 12.11 1.64 6.51
C ARG A 236 13.32 2.05 5.67
N ILE A 237 13.18 3.09 4.87
CA ILE A 237 14.16 3.46 3.85
C ILE A 237 15.25 4.38 4.43
N PHE A 238 14.88 5.24 5.37
CA PHE A 238 15.78 6.27 5.91
C PHE A 238 16.32 5.95 7.31
N ALA A 239 16.05 4.76 7.86
CA ALA A 239 16.62 4.36 9.13
C ALA A 239 18.16 4.25 9.02
N GLY A 240 18.87 4.98 9.89
CA GLY A 240 20.34 4.99 9.91
C GLY A 240 21.00 5.95 8.90
N THR A 241 20.21 6.77 8.20
CA THR A 241 20.75 7.90 7.43
C THR A 241 20.87 9.12 8.34
N ASP A 242 21.99 9.83 8.26
CA ASP A 242 22.16 11.12 8.94
C ASP A 242 21.42 12.19 8.12
N PHE A 243 20.59 13.02 8.78
CA PHE A 243 19.89 14.16 8.18
C PHE A 243 20.65 15.45 8.45
#